data_afb65cf5e4833904914a5db44fbcfe18
#
_entry.id   afb65cf5e4833904914a5db44fbcfe18
#
_cell.length_a   1.000
_cell.length_b   1.000
_cell.length_c   1.000
_cell.angle_alpha   90.00
_cell.angle_beta   90.00
_cell.angle_gamma   90.00
#
_symmetry.space_group_name_H-M   'P 1'
#
loop_
_entity.id
_entity.type
_entity.pdbx_description
1 polymer ?
#
loop_
_entity_poly.entity_id
_entity_poly.type
_entity_poly.pdbx_seq_one_letter_code
_entity_poly.pdbx_strand_id
1 'polypeptide(L)' 'MSKLFEPIQIRGEIISNRSWVSPMCQYSSEDGFSNDWHMVHLGSRAVGGAGLVMTEAAAVEPEGRISPWDLGIWKD' A
#
# COMPACT_ATOMS: atom_id res chain seq x y z
N MET A 1 22.54 -17.04 6.61
CA MET A 1 21.40 -16.15 6.79
C MET A 1 20.79 -15.77 5.47
N SER A 2 19.50 -15.80 5.38
CA SER A 2 18.79 -15.36 4.18
C SER A 2 18.86 -13.84 4.05
N LYS A 3 19.17 -13.35 2.86
CA LYS A 3 19.16 -11.90 2.59
C LYS A 3 17.76 -11.29 2.71
N LEU A 4 16.72 -12.10 2.63
CA LEU A 4 15.32 -11.65 2.72
C LEU A 4 15.05 -10.86 4.00
N PHE A 5 15.63 -11.27 5.11
CA PHE A 5 15.40 -10.64 6.41
C PHE A 5 16.47 -9.61 6.78
N GLU A 6 17.41 -9.34 5.89
CA GLU A 6 18.42 -8.32 6.11
C GLU A 6 17.90 -6.94 5.70
N PRO A 7 18.33 -5.86 6.40
CA PRO A 7 17.99 -4.51 5.97
C PRO A 7 18.53 -4.18 4.58
N ILE A 8 17.86 -3.26 3.90
CA ILE A 8 18.36 -2.70 2.66
C ILE A 8 18.29 -1.17 2.75
N GLN A 9 19.33 -0.52 2.29
CA GLN A 9 19.39 0.93 2.22
C GLN A 9 19.10 1.38 0.79
N ILE A 10 18.11 2.27 0.65
CA ILE A 10 17.77 2.90 -0.62
C ILE A 10 17.89 4.39 -0.40
N ARG A 11 18.90 5.00 -1.01
CA ARG A 11 19.28 6.40 -0.77
C ARG A 11 19.52 6.64 0.73
N GLY A 12 18.76 7.52 1.35
CA GLY A 12 18.88 7.83 2.76
C GLY A 12 18.02 6.98 3.68
N GLU A 13 17.24 6.04 3.15
CA GLU A 13 16.30 5.24 3.94
C GLU A 13 16.80 3.82 4.14
N ILE A 14 16.69 3.34 5.37
CA ILE A 14 17.00 1.95 5.71
C ILE A 14 15.68 1.22 5.95
N ILE A 15 15.41 0.22 5.12
CA ILE A 15 14.21 -0.63 5.22
C ILE A 15 14.61 -1.90 5.96
N SER A 16 13.84 -2.28 6.98
CA SER A 16 14.23 -3.31 7.95
C SER A 16 14.46 -4.70 7.35
N ASN A 17 13.81 -5.02 6.26
CA ASN A 17 14.00 -6.29 5.56
C ASN A 17 13.61 -6.14 4.09
N ARG A 18 13.76 -7.21 3.33
CA ARG A 18 13.50 -7.23 1.88
C ARG A 18 12.19 -7.92 1.52
N SER A 19 11.38 -8.26 2.51
CA SER A 19 10.03 -8.78 2.31
C SER A 19 9.06 -7.60 2.18
N TRP A 20 8.61 -7.32 0.97
CA TRP A 20 7.80 -6.15 0.65
C TRP A 20 6.45 -6.58 0.08
N VAL A 21 5.42 -5.82 0.42
CA VAL A 21 4.08 -6.06 -0.12
C VAL A 21 3.90 -5.24 -1.38
N SER A 22 3.65 -5.91 -2.50
CA SER A 22 3.39 -5.26 -3.78
C SER A 22 2.03 -4.56 -3.78
N PRO A 23 1.84 -3.54 -4.63
CA PRO A 23 0.54 -2.86 -4.74
C PRO A 23 -0.51 -3.82 -5.32
N MET A 24 -1.66 -3.92 -4.63
CA MET A 24 -2.76 -4.80 -5.05
C MET A 24 -4.08 -4.06 -4.89
N CYS A 25 -4.76 -3.79 -6.00
CA CYS A 25 -6.04 -3.09 -5.99
C CYS A 25 -7.09 -3.91 -5.24
N GLN A 26 -7.83 -3.24 -4.34
CA GLN A 26 -8.85 -3.89 -3.51
C GLN A 26 -10.28 -3.63 -4.00
N TYR A 27 -10.47 -2.60 -4.80
CA TYR A 27 -11.79 -2.21 -5.33
C TYR A 27 -12.83 -2.04 -4.23
N SER A 28 -12.43 -1.45 -3.09
CA SER A 28 -13.25 -1.38 -1.89
C SER A 28 -13.48 0.05 -1.38
N SER A 29 -13.11 1.05 -2.17
CA SER A 29 -13.31 2.46 -1.80
C SER A 29 -14.70 2.94 -2.19
N GLU A 30 -15.20 3.92 -1.44
CA GLU A 30 -16.44 4.63 -1.78
C GLU A 30 -16.09 6.08 -2.07
N ASP A 31 -16.40 6.54 -3.28
CA ASP A 31 -16.05 7.87 -3.77
C ASP A 31 -14.56 8.20 -3.55
N GLY A 32 -13.71 7.21 -3.71
CA GLY A 32 -12.26 7.34 -3.56
C GLY A 32 -11.73 7.33 -2.13
N PHE A 33 -12.59 7.34 -1.13
CA PHE A 33 -12.14 7.34 0.26
C PHE A 33 -11.70 5.96 0.71
N SER A 34 -10.59 5.92 1.45
CA SER A 34 -10.17 4.70 2.14
C SER A 34 -11.16 4.40 3.28
N ASN A 35 -11.20 3.15 3.68
CA ASN A 35 -12.12 2.69 4.74
C ASN A 35 -11.41 1.67 5.64
N ASP A 36 -12.19 1.04 6.53
CA ASP A 36 -11.65 0.07 7.49
C ASP A 36 -10.93 -1.09 6.81
N TRP A 37 -11.37 -1.50 5.63
CA TRP A 37 -10.71 -2.57 4.89
C TRP A 37 -9.26 -2.20 4.53
N HIS A 38 -9.02 -0.96 4.11
CA HIS A 38 -7.66 -0.50 3.79
C HIS A 38 -6.77 -0.53 5.03
N MET A 39 -7.30 -0.10 6.18
CA MET A 39 -6.57 -0.17 7.44
C MET A 39 -6.22 -1.60 7.79
N VAL A 40 -7.18 -2.52 7.73
CA VAL A 40 -6.97 -3.94 8.05
C VAL A 40 -6.02 -4.57 7.05
N HIS A 41 -6.23 -4.36 5.76
CA HIS A 41 -5.43 -4.96 4.69
C HIS A 41 -3.96 -4.55 4.80
N LEU A 42 -3.69 -3.25 4.81
CA LEU A 42 -2.32 -2.74 4.85
C LEU A 42 -1.69 -2.93 6.23
N GLY A 43 -2.46 -2.67 7.29
CA GLY A 43 -1.98 -2.81 8.66
C GLY A 43 -1.61 -4.23 9.01
N SER A 44 -2.36 -5.23 8.55
CA SER A 44 -2.05 -6.64 8.81
C SER A 44 -0.71 -7.05 8.19
N ARG A 45 -0.38 -6.53 7.02
CA ARG A 45 0.90 -6.82 6.36
C ARG A 45 2.06 -6.17 7.13
N ALA A 46 1.87 -4.94 7.60
CA ALA A 46 2.87 -4.24 8.41
C ALA A 46 3.10 -4.94 9.74
N VAL A 47 2.04 -5.32 10.45
CA VAL A 47 2.12 -6.08 11.72
C VAL A 47 2.78 -7.43 11.49
N GLY A 48 2.55 -8.05 10.34
CA GLY A 48 3.15 -9.34 9.97
C GLY A 48 4.65 -9.27 9.69
N GLY A 49 5.24 -8.09 9.67
CA GLY A 49 6.69 -7.94 9.58
C GLY A 49 7.24 -7.50 8.23
N ALA A 50 6.38 -7.12 7.26
CA ALA A 50 6.87 -6.59 5.99
C ALA A 50 7.70 -5.33 6.21
N GLY A 51 8.83 -5.22 5.53
CA GLY A 51 9.69 -4.04 5.62
C GLY A 51 9.14 -2.83 4.88
N LEU A 52 8.36 -3.07 3.84
CA LEU A 52 7.70 -2.04 3.05
C LEU A 52 6.32 -2.55 2.64
N VAL A 53 5.30 -1.73 2.81
CA VAL A 53 3.94 -2.02 2.35
C VAL A 53 3.53 -0.94 1.36
N MET A 54 3.23 -1.34 0.13
CA MET A 54 2.82 -0.41 -0.91
C MET A 54 1.31 -0.42 -1.05
N THR A 55 0.71 0.77 -1.09
CA THR A 55 -0.72 0.88 -1.28
C THR A 55 -1.10 0.54 -2.71
N GLU A 56 -2.39 0.31 -2.93
CA GLU A 56 -2.94 0.11 -4.26
C GLU A 56 -2.83 1.38 -5.11
N ALA A 57 -3.08 1.23 -6.41
CA ALA A 57 -3.13 2.37 -7.32
C ALA A 57 -4.18 3.38 -6.83
N ALA A 58 -3.78 4.64 -6.71
CA ALA A 58 -4.66 5.72 -6.27
C ALA A 58 -4.89 6.71 -7.41
N ALA A 59 -6.15 7.01 -7.70
CA ALA A 59 -6.50 7.96 -8.75
C ALA A 59 -6.31 9.40 -8.25
N VAL A 60 -5.70 10.23 -9.07
CA VAL A 60 -5.51 11.65 -8.76
C VAL A 60 -6.81 12.44 -8.99
N GLU A 61 -7.59 12.02 -9.95
CA GLU A 61 -8.90 12.60 -10.29
C GLU A 61 -9.93 11.49 -10.43
N PRO A 62 -11.24 11.77 -10.22
CA PRO A 62 -12.27 10.73 -10.36
C PRO A 62 -12.25 10.04 -11.72
N GLU A 63 -11.96 10.76 -12.79
CA GLU A 63 -11.90 10.23 -14.15
C GLU A 63 -10.72 9.26 -14.33
N GLY A 64 -9.70 9.34 -13.48
CA GLY A 64 -8.52 8.47 -13.56
C GLY A 64 -8.72 7.10 -12.96
N ARG A 65 -9.89 6.82 -12.35
CA ARG A 65 -10.16 5.52 -11.74
C ARG A 65 -10.27 4.42 -12.78
N ILE A 66 -9.71 3.26 -12.46
CA ILE A 66 -9.89 2.04 -13.27
C ILE A 66 -11.31 1.50 -13.08
N SER A 67 -11.84 1.59 -11.86
CA SER A 67 -13.19 1.17 -11.49
C SER A 67 -13.82 2.20 -10.54
N PRO A 68 -15.16 2.18 -10.34
CA PRO A 68 -15.82 3.10 -9.39
C PRO A 68 -15.36 2.93 -7.94
N TRP A 69 -14.74 1.81 -7.61
CA TRP A 69 -14.31 1.48 -6.24
C TRP A 69 -12.81 1.69 -6.00
N ASP A 70 -12.13 2.34 -6.92
CA ASP A 70 -10.70 2.61 -6.76
C ASP A 70 -10.46 3.67 -5.69
N LEU A 71 -9.32 3.51 -4.99
CA LEU A 71 -8.84 4.52 -4.06
C LEU A 71 -8.49 5.80 -4.82
N GLY A 72 -8.74 6.94 -4.21
CA GLY A 72 -8.44 8.23 -4.79
C GLY A 72 -7.82 9.20 -3.79
N ILE A 73 -7.19 10.23 -4.31
CA ILE A 73 -6.54 11.27 -3.51
C ILE A 73 -7.02 12.68 -3.89
N TRP A 74 -8.19 12.80 -4.54
CA TRP A 74 -8.71 14.10 -4.98
C TRP A 74 -9.51 14.84 -3.90
N LYS A 75 -9.78 14.20 -2.77
CA LYS A 75 -10.47 14.77 -1.61
C LYS A 75 -9.71 14.46 -0.33
N ASP A 76 -9.88 15.35 0.63
CA ASP A 76 -9.33 15.12 1.97
C ASP A 76 -10.17 14.15 2.78
#